data_b2dab9800be3048b7a811db195e648e8
#
_entry.id   b2dab9800be3048b7a811db195e648e8
#
_cell.length_a   1.000
_cell.length_b   1.000
_cell.length_c   1.000
_cell.angle_alpha   90.00
_cell.angle_beta   90.00
_cell.angle_gamma   90.00
#
_symmetry.space_group_name_H-M   'P 1'
#
loop_
_entity.id
_entity.type
_entity.pdbx_description
1 polymer ?
#
loop_
_entity_poly.entity_id
_entity_poly.type
_entity_poly.pdbx_seq_one_letter_code
_entity_poly.pdbx_strand_id
1 'polypeptide(L)'
;EGAWVIALSHSPRPQAQTAMDEAQEWVRWSCGDERQLDSTLNRVDVLLLNHGINPGGDQSPETLSKTLEVNALSHWRLIQQFETIADQDQKREEPRELWVNTSEAEIQPALSPGYELSKRLIGELVSLRWNNRTATQRQALRLRKLILGPFRSNLNPIGILTSGFVSRQV
;
A
#
# COMPACT_ATOMS: atom_id res chain seq x y z
N GLU A 1 -11.65 9.51 -14.29
CA GLU A 1 -12.86 9.01 -14.99
C GLU A 1 -12.46 7.75 -15.77
N GLY A 2 -13.22 6.65 -15.61
CA GLY A 2 -13.08 5.44 -16.44
C GLY A 2 -12.14 4.34 -15.93
N ALA A 3 -11.52 4.45 -14.75
CA ALA A 3 -10.74 3.36 -14.18
C ALA A 3 -11.67 2.27 -13.59
N TRP A 4 -11.33 0.99 -13.86
CA TRP A 4 -11.95 -0.14 -13.18
C TRP A 4 -11.22 -0.38 -11.86
N VAL A 5 -11.91 -0.20 -10.74
CA VAL A 5 -11.32 -0.28 -9.39
C VAL A 5 -11.64 -1.63 -8.76
N ILE A 6 -10.61 -2.33 -8.30
CA ILE A 6 -10.69 -3.56 -7.52
C ILE A 6 -10.22 -3.26 -6.11
N ALA A 7 -11.12 -3.36 -5.13
CA ALA A 7 -10.77 -3.19 -3.73
C ALA A 7 -10.27 -4.52 -3.13
N LEU A 8 -9.07 -4.49 -2.56
CA LEU A 8 -8.49 -5.60 -1.82
C LEU A 8 -8.65 -5.32 -0.32
N SER A 9 -9.34 -6.20 0.42
CA SER A 9 -9.61 -5.97 1.84
C SER A 9 -9.73 -7.29 2.63
N HIS A 10 -9.35 -7.25 3.91
CA HIS A 10 -9.62 -8.35 4.83
C HIS A 10 -11.08 -8.36 5.31
N SER A 11 -11.76 -7.22 5.23
CA SER A 11 -13.17 -7.06 5.62
C SER A 11 -14.10 -7.40 4.46
N PRO A 12 -15.33 -7.86 4.74
CA PRO A 12 -16.34 -8.01 3.71
C PRO A 12 -16.70 -6.65 3.10
N ARG A 13 -17.28 -6.68 1.90
CA ARG A 13 -17.78 -5.45 1.25
C ARG A 13 -18.79 -4.77 2.16
N PRO A 14 -18.68 -3.43 2.39
CA PRO A 14 -19.68 -2.69 3.15
C PRO A 14 -21.08 -2.82 2.52
N GLN A 15 -22.12 -2.96 3.37
CA GLN A 15 -23.50 -3.06 2.88
C GLN A 15 -24.07 -1.71 2.41
N ALA A 16 -23.62 -0.61 3.00
CA ALA A 16 -24.02 0.74 2.61
C ALA A 16 -23.04 1.28 1.57
N GLN A 17 -23.49 1.39 0.34
CA GLN A 17 -22.77 2.14 -0.70
C GLN A 17 -22.95 3.63 -0.42
N THR A 18 -21.90 4.26 0.09
CA THR A 18 -21.79 5.71 -0.04
C THR A 18 -21.29 6.01 -1.46
N ALA A 19 -21.55 7.18 -1.99
CA ALA A 19 -21.11 7.60 -3.34
C ALA A 19 -19.58 7.57 -3.55
N MET A 20 -18.80 7.21 -2.54
CA MET A 20 -17.36 7.01 -2.55
C MET A 20 -16.93 5.53 -2.66
N ASP A 21 -17.85 4.57 -2.57
CA ASP A 21 -17.54 3.14 -2.69
C ASP A 21 -17.67 2.67 -4.15
N GLU A 22 -16.90 3.27 -5.04
CA GLU A 22 -16.98 2.99 -6.48
C GLU A 22 -16.11 1.79 -6.92
N ALA A 23 -15.68 0.91 -6.01
CA ALA A 23 -15.01 -0.31 -6.40
C ALA A 23 -16.01 -1.25 -7.12
N GLN A 24 -15.74 -1.55 -8.38
CA GLN A 24 -16.56 -2.45 -9.19
C GLN A 24 -16.40 -3.89 -8.72
N GLU A 25 -15.21 -4.23 -8.21
CA GLU A 25 -14.92 -5.56 -7.68
C GLU A 25 -14.33 -5.49 -6.27
N TRP A 26 -14.67 -6.50 -5.44
CA TRP A 26 -14.19 -6.62 -4.07
C TRP A 26 -13.56 -8.01 -3.87
N VAL A 27 -12.27 -8.05 -3.59
CA VAL A 27 -11.53 -9.28 -3.32
C VAL A 27 -11.16 -9.32 -1.85
N ARG A 28 -11.63 -10.35 -1.15
CA ARG A 28 -11.28 -10.59 0.24
C ARG A 28 -9.95 -11.34 0.33
N TRP A 29 -9.03 -10.87 1.18
CA TRP A 29 -7.75 -11.50 1.42
C TRP A 29 -7.24 -11.16 2.82
N SER A 30 -6.18 -11.83 3.28
CA SER A 30 -5.51 -11.55 4.55
C SER A 30 -4.01 -11.45 4.34
N CYS A 31 -3.34 -10.60 5.13
CA CYS A 31 -1.88 -10.52 5.16
C CYS A 31 -1.30 -11.91 5.50
N GLY A 32 -0.29 -12.34 4.75
CA GLY A 32 0.25 -13.70 4.77
C GLY A 32 -0.20 -14.57 3.60
N ASP A 33 -1.35 -14.26 2.99
CA ASP A 33 -1.95 -15.03 1.88
C ASP A 33 -1.86 -14.29 0.53
N GLU A 34 -0.83 -13.47 0.32
CA GLU A 34 -0.70 -12.61 -0.87
C GLU A 34 -0.75 -13.39 -2.19
N ARG A 35 -0.32 -14.68 -2.19
CA ARG A 35 -0.38 -15.54 -3.39
C ARG A 35 -1.80 -15.77 -3.92
N GLN A 36 -2.82 -15.63 -3.08
CA GLN A 36 -4.23 -15.71 -3.53
C GLN A 36 -4.58 -14.57 -4.49
N LEU A 37 -3.80 -13.50 -4.51
CA LEU A 37 -4.01 -12.33 -5.35
C LEU A 37 -3.36 -12.45 -6.74
N ASP A 38 -2.63 -13.51 -7.05
CA ASP A 38 -1.90 -13.67 -8.32
C ASP A 38 -2.80 -13.37 -9.54
N SER A 39 -3.98 -13.98 -9.61
CA SER A 39 -4.91 -13.77 -10.72
C SER A 39 -5.43 -12.33 -10.82
N THR A 40 -5.60 -11.66 -9.70
CA THR A 40 -6.03 -10.25 -9.64
C THR A 40 -4.89 -9.34 -10.05
N LEU A 41 -3.68 -9.54 -9.52
CA LEU A 41 -2.51 -8.71 -9.81
C LEU A 41 -2.06 -8.80 -11.28
N ASN A 42 -2.26 -9.95 -11.91
CA ASN A 42 -1.92 -10.12 -13.33
C ASN A 42 -2.76 -9.24 -14.27
N ARG A 43 -3.98 -8.85 -13.88
CA ARG A 43 -4.91 -8.10 -14.74
C ARG A 43 -5.02 -6.60 -14.41
N VAL A 44 -4.28 -6.09 -13.41
CA VAL A 44 -4.31 -4.66 -13.06
C VAL A 44 -3.11 -3.92 -13.61
N ASP A 45 -3.31 -2.66 -13.99
CA ASP A 45 -2.28 -1.78 -14.51
C ASP A 45 -1.61 -1.02 -13.38
N VAL A 46 -2.36 -0.68 -12.33
CA VAL A 46 -1.90 0.06 -11.16
C VAL A 46 -2.20 -0.71 -9.89
N LEU A 47 -1.18 -0.94 -9.07
CA LEU A 47 -1.33 -1.48 -7.72
C LEU A 47 -1.07 -0.36 -6.71
N LEU A 48 -2.10 -0.01 -5.92
CA LEU A 48 -1.99 0.96 -4.83
C LEU A 48 -1.96 0.22 -3.48
N LEU A 49 -0.85 0.30 -2.77
CA LEU A 49 -0.67 -0.26 -1.43
C LEU A 49 -0.96 0.80 -0.36
N ASN A 50 -2.11 0.67 0.30
CA ASN A 50 -2.60 1.64 1.28
C ASN A 50 -3.08 1.01 2.60
N HIS A 51 -3.02 -0.33 2.73
CA HIS A 51 -3.46 -0.99 3.95
C HIS A 51 -2.48 -0.75 5.12
N GLY A 52 -3.00 -0.79 6.34
CA GLY A 52 -2.19 -0.57 7.52
C GLY A 52 -3.00 -0.57 8.80
N ILE A 53 -2.30 -0.68 9.92
CA ILE A 53 -2.84 -0.54 11.27
C ILE A 53 -1.97 0.43 12.07
N ASN A 54 -2.57 1.11 13.03
CA ASN A 54 -1.87 1.93 14.01
C ASN A 54 -2.25 1.44 15.42
N PRO A 55 -1.33 0.79 16.14
CA PRO A 55 -1.60 0.22 17.46
C PRO A 55 -1.60 1.28 18.59
N GLY A 56 -1.37 2.55 18.30
CA GLY A 56 -1.21 3.57 19.30
C GLY A 56 0.02 3.34 20.17
N GLY A 57 -0.15 3.39 21.49
CA GLY A 57 0.94 3.23 22.47
C GLY A 57 1.27 1.79 22.85
N ASP A 58 0.58 0.79 22.32
CA ASP A 58 0.85 -0.62 22.63
C ASP A 58 2.18 -1.07 22.00
N GLN A 59 3.10 -1.51 22.85
CA GLN A 59 4.45 -1.95 22.48
C GLN A 59 4.68 -3.44 22.80
N SER A 60 3.61 -4.21 23.03
CA SER A 60 3.74 -5.65 23.24
C SER A 60 4.40 -6.34 22.03
N PRO A 61 5.18 -7.41 22.24
CA PRO A 61 5.81 -8.14 21.14
C PRO A 61 4.80 -8.63 20.10
N GLU A 62 3.63 -9.03 20.51
CA GLU A 62 2.53 -9.49 19.64
C GLU A 62 2.01 -8.37 18.76
N THR A 63 1.75 -7.19 19.36
CA THR A 63 1.29 -6.01 18.63
C THR A 63 2.35 -5.47 17.69
N LEU A 64 3.63 -5.46 18.09
CA LEU A 64 4.73 -5.08 17.23
C LEU A 64 4.84 -6.04 16.03
N SER A 65 4.81 -7.34 16.27
CA SER A 65 4.86 -8.36 15.21
C SER A 65 3.73 -8.19 14.22
N LYS A 66 2.49 -8.01 14.69
CA LYS A 66 1.32 -7.76 13.85
C LYS A 66 1.45 -6.47 13.04
N THR A 67 1.98 -5.41 13.65
CA THR A 67 2.14 -4.12 12.98
C THR A 67 3.18 -4.20 11.86
N LEU A 68 4.30 -4.87 12.11
CA LEU A 68 5.32 -5.12 11.10
C LEU A 68 4.77 -6.00 9.96
N GLU A 69 4.03 -7.04 10.30
CA GLU A 69 3.40 -7.93 9.30
C GLU A 69 2.47 -7.14 8.38
N VAL A 70 1.53 -6.38 8.93
CA VAL A 70 0.53 -5.67 8.13
C VAL A 70 1.13 -4.48 7.37
N ASN A 71 1.95 -3.64 8.04
CA ASN A 71 2.39 -2.36 7.48
C ASN A 71 3.66 -2.47 6.63
N ALA A 72 4.43 -3.56 6.75
CA ALA A 72 5.70 -3.68 6.06
C ALA A 72 5.86 -5.01 5.30
N LEU A 73 5.73 -6.16 5.97
CA LEU A 73 6.05 -7.44 5.34
C LEU A 73 5.02 -7.86 4.29
N SER A 74 3.74 -7.60 4.53
CA SER A 74 2.68 -7.81 3.54
C SER A 74 2.88 -6.91 2.32
N HIS A 75 3.14 -5.60 2.53
CA HIS A 75 3.50 -4.69 1.43
C HIS A 75 4.70 -5.21 0.63
N TRP A 76 5.74 -5.64 1.33
CA TRP A 76 6.96 -6.16 0.71
C TRP A 76 6.67 -7.37 -0.19
N ARG A 77 5.87 -8.33 0.26
CA ARG A 77 5.48 -9.49 -0.56
C ARG A 77 4.67 -9.09 -1.79
N LEU A 78 3.71 -8.17 -1.64
CA LEU A 78 2.94 -7.64 -2.78
C LEU A 78 3.81 -6.87 -3.78
N ILE A 79 4.79 -6.10 -3.31
CA ILE A 79 5.76 -5.42 -4.16
C ILE A 79 6.53 -6.44 -5.00
N GLN A 80 7.13 -7.46 -4.36
CA GLN A 80 7.92 -8.48 -5.06
C GLN A 80 7.07 -9.26 -6.09
N GLN A 81 5.84 -9.61 -5.73
CA GLN A 81 4.90 -10.31 -6.59
C GLN A 81 4.55 -9.47 -7.82
N PHE A 82 4.19 -8.20 -7.63
CA PHE A 82 3.81 -7.31 -8.71
C PHE A 82 5.00 -6.92 -9.61
N GLU A 83 6.19 -6.77 -9.05
CA GLU A 83 7.43 -6.61 -9.82
C GLU A 83 7.71 -7.81 -10.72
N THR A 84 7.52 -9.04 -10.19
CA THR A 84 7.71 -10.26 -10.98
C THR A 84 6.74 -10.31 -12.17
N ILE A 85 5.48 -9.93 -11.95
CA ILE A 85 4.46 -9.86 -13.00
C ILE A 85 4.87 -8.81 -14.05
N ALA A 86 5.27 -7.62 -13.62
CA ALA A 86 5.68 -6.54 -14.54
C ALA A 86 6.93 -6.93 -15.36
N ASP A 87 7.91 -7.56 -14.71
CA ASP A 87 9.16 -7.98 -15.37
C ASP A 87 8.93 -9.10 -16.40
N GLN A 88 7.88 -9.91 -16.26
CA GLN A 88 7.48 -10.95 -17.22
C GLN A 88 6.68 -10.39 -18.41
N ASP A 89 6.00 -9.25 -18.25
CA ASP A 89 5.10 -8.65 -19.24
C ASP A 89 5.79 -7.52 -20.03
N GLN A 90 6.99 -7.77 -20.54
CA GLN A 90 7.83 -6.78 -21.23
C GLN A 90 7.25 -6.30 -22.59
N LYS A 91 6.17 -6.90 -23.07
CA LYS A 91 5.53 -6.52 -24.35
C LYS A 91 4.48 -5.43 -24.22
N ARG A 92 4.21 -4.96 -23.01
CA ARG A 92 3.23 -3.88 -22.80
C ARG A 92 3.79 -2.57 -23.37
N GLU A 93 2.92 -1.82 -24.03
CA GLU A 93 3.24 -0.48 -24.51
C GLU A 93 3.40 0.51 -23.36
N GLU A 94 2.55 0.39 -22.33
CA GLU A 94 2.61 1.23 -21.13
C GLU A 94 3.09 0.41 -19.91
N PRO A 95 4.03 0.94 -19.12
CA PRO A 95 4.49 0.30 -17.90
C PRO A 95 3.37 0.17 -16.87
N ARG A 96 3.42 -0.89 -16.07
CA ARG A 96 2.58 -0.97 -14.87
C ARG A 96 3.03 0.08 -13.84
N GLU A 97 2.15 0.45 -12.94
CA GLU A 97 2.48 1.38 -11.86
C GLU A 97 2.27 0.75 -10.49
N LEU A 98 3.23 0.96 -9.59
CA LEU A 98 3.16 0.55 -8.19
C LEU A 98 3.22 1.80 -7.31
N TRP A 99 2.16 2.03 -6.56
CA TRP A 99 2.06 3.16 -5.65
C TRP A 99 2.09 2.65 -4.22
N VAL A 100 3.08 3.07 -3.44
CA VAL A 100 3.24 2.65 -2.05
C VAL A 100 3.03 3.85 -1.14
N ASN A 101 1.92 3.84 -0.40
CA ASN A 101 1.64 4.86 0.59
C ASN A 101 2.40 4.56 1.88
N THR A 102 3.35 5.42 2.17
CA THR A 102 4.03 5.47 3.47
C THR A 102 3.44 6.60 4.33
N SER A 103 4.16 7.10 5.28
CA SER A 103 3.71 8.16 6.18
C SER A 103 4.87 9.07 6.52
N GLU A 104 4.60 10.27 6.97
CA GLU A 104 5.61 11.14 7.59
C GLU A 104 6.35 10.45 8.76
N ALA A 105 5.72 9.43 9.40
CA ALA A 105 6.36 8.57 10.39
C ALA A 105 7.58 7.81 9.83
N GLU A 106 7.78 7.77 8.51
CA GLU A 106 9.01 7.27 7.90
C GLU A 106 10.22 8.18 8.22
N ILE A 107 9.99 9.49 8.31
CA ILE A 107 11.05 10.50 8.43
C ILE A 107 11.01 11.32 9.73
N GLN A 108 9.89 11.30 10.43
CA GLN A 108 9.68 12.03 11.70
C GLN A 108 9.22 11.08 12.80
N PRO A 109 9.51 11.39 14.08
CA PRO A 109 8.99 10.62 15.21
C PRO A 109 7.46 10.64 15.23
N ALA A 110 6.86 9.49 15.53
CA ALA A 110 5.43 9.33 15.71
C ALA A 110 5.06 8.98 17.16
N LEU A 111 3.81 9.26 17.55
CA LEU A 111 3.30 8.91 18.88
C LEU A 111 3.15 7.40 19.09
N SER A 112 3.15 6.62 18.00
CA SER A 112 3.03 5.16 18.02
C SER A 112 4.34 4.53 17.54
N PRO A 113 5.20 4.02 18.45
CA PRO A 113 6.51 3.49 18.09
C PRO A 113 6.46 2.31 17.11
N GLY A 114 5.51 1.39 17.29
CA GLY A 114 5.34 0.25 16.38
C GLY A 114 4.93 0.70 14.96
N TYR A 115 4.06 1.71 14.87
CA TYR A 115 3.68 2.31 13.59
C TYR A 115 4.88 2.99 12.93
N GLU A 116 5.61 3.84 13.66
CA GLU A 116 6.82 4.50 13.16
C GLU A 116 7.82 3.49 12.61
N LEU A 117 8.17 2.48 13.42
CA LEU A 117 9.13 1.45 13.01
C LEU A 117 8.69 0.74 11.72
N SER A 118 7.41 0.39 11.62
CA SER A 118 6.88 -0.28 10.43
C SER A 118 6.93 0.61 9.18
N LYS A 119 6.65 1.92 9.31
CA LYS A 119 6.70 2.87 8.20
C LYS A 119 8.15 3.18 7.76
N ARG A 120 9.09 3.28 8.71
CA ARG A 120 10.53 3.38 8.41
C ARG A 120 11.01 2.13 7.65
N LEU A 121 10.63 0.94 8.12
CA LEU A 121 11.02 -0.30 7.48
C LEU A 121 10.54 -0.39 6.02
N ILE A 122 9.24 -0.18 5.77
CA ILE A 122 8.74 -0.27 4.39
C ILE A 122 9.29 0.84 3.51
N GLY A 123 9.47 2.06 4.02
CA GLY A 123 10.04 3.17 3.26
C GLY A 123 11.47 2.88 2.81
N GLU A 124 12.29 2.29 3.68
CA GLU A 124 13.65 1.87 3.36
C GLU A 124 13.67 0.69 2.36
N LEU A 125 12.87 -0.34 2.59
CA LEU A 125 12.76 -1.49 1.69
C LEU A 125 12.38 -1.06 0.26
N VAL A 126 11.41 -0.15 0.12
CA VAL A 126 11.00 0.39 -1.18
C VAL A 126 12.15 1.14 -1.86
N SER A 127 12.88 1.97 -1.10
CA SER A 127 13.99 2.76 -1.63
C SER A 127 15.15 1.87 -2.09
N LEU A 128 15.53 0.89 -1.26
CA LEU A 128 16.57 -0.08 -1.58
C LEU A 128 16.20 -0.92 -2.82
N ARG A 129 14.95 -1.37 -2.88
CA ARG A 129 14.48 -2.19 -4.01
C ARG A 129 14.53 -1.41 -5.30
N TRP A 130 14.04 -0.16 -5.30
CA TRP A 130 14.07 0.69 -6.49
C TRP A 130 15.50 0.95 -6.99
N ASN A 131 16.42 1.22 -6.07
CA ASN A 131 17.81 1.49 -6.42
C ASN A 131 18.50 0.29 -7.08
N ASN A 132 18.09 -0.93 -6.73
CA ASN A 132 18.64 -2.17 -7.26
C ASN A 132 18.01 -2.65 -8.58
N ARG A 133 16.96 -1.98 -9.10
CA ARG A 133 16.33 -2.34 -10.37
C ARG A 133 17.20 -1.91 -11.56
N THR A 134 17.29 -2.77 -12.57
CA THR A 134 17.92 -2.46 -13.87
C THR A 134 17.11 -1.43 -14.67
N ALA A 135 17.72 -0.85 -15.71
CA ALA A 135 17.01 0.07 -16.59
C ALA A 135 15.78 -0.58 -17.27
N THR A 136 15.91 -1.81 -17.75
CA THR A 136 14.80 -2.58 -18.35
C THR A 136 13.66 -2.80 -17.37
N GLN A 137 13.96 -3.19 -16.14
CA GLN A 137 12.96 -3.38 -15.10
C GLN A 137 12.25 -2.07 -14.72
N ARG A 138 12.95 -0.93 -14.75
CA ARG A 138 12.34 0.40 -14.53
C ARG A 138 11.44 0.84 -15.68
N GLN A 139 11.68 0.35 -16.88
CA GLN A 139 10.79 0.57 -18.03
C GLN A 139 9.50 -0.26 -17.93
N ALA A 140 9.55 -1.45 -17.34
CA ALA A 140 8.38 -2.32 -17.16
C ALA A 140 7.47 -1.87 -16.00
N LEU A 141 8.02 -1.22 -14.98
CA LEU A 141 7.29 -0.80 -13.77
C LEU A 141 7.72 0.58 -13.32
N ARG A 142 6.76 1.49 -13.19
CA ARG A 142 6.94 2.80 -12.51
C ARG A 142 6.60 2.65 -11.03
N LEU A 143 7.54 2.99 -10.16
CA LEU A 143 7.32 3.01 -8.71
C LEU A 143 7.10 4.45 -8.23
N ARG A 144 6.02 4.65 -7.46
CA ARG A 144 5.71 5.90 -6.76
C ARG A 144 5.64 5.62 -5.26
N LYS A 145 6.56 6.21 -4.49
CA LYS A 145 6.48 6.23 -3.03
C LYS A 145 5.84 7.54 -2.59
N LEU A 146 4.70 7.45 -1.91
CA LEU A 146 3.93 8.60 -1.44
C LEU A 146 4.08 8.71 0.08
N ILE A 147 4.77 9.75 0.54
CA ILE A 147 4.92 10.05 1.97
C ILE A 147 3.75 10.95 2.36
N LEU A 148 2.74 10.36 2.98
CA LEU A 148 1.51 11.08 3.35
C LEU A 148 1.68 11.78 4.69
N GLY A 149 1.27 13.05 4.74
CA GLY A 149 1.21 13.84 5.96
C GLY A 149 0.06 13.43 6.90
N PRO A 150 -0.12 14.12 8.04
CA PRO A 150 -1.07 13.75 9.10
C PRO A 150 -2.51 14.11 8.72
N PHE A 151 -3.14 13.40 7.80
CA PHE A 151 -4.55 13.58 7.52
C PHE A 151 -5.45 12.76 8.46
N ARG A 152 -6.68 13.25 8.66
CA ARG A 152 -7.67 12.59 9.49
C ARG A 152 -8.20 11.33 8.81
N SER A 153 -8.08 10.20 9.49
CA SER A 153 -8.56 8.89 9.03
C SER A 153 -8.86 8.00 10.26
N ASN A 154 -9.38 6.81 10.02
CA ASN A 154 -9.53 5.82 11.10
C ASN A 154 -8.19 5.42 11.75
N LEU A 155 -7.08 5.50 11.00
CA LEU A 155 -5.73 5.24 11.52
C LEU A 155 -5.14 6.44 12.28
N ASN A 156 -5.63 7.64 12.00
CA ASN A 156 -5.17 8.89 12.60
C ASN A 156 -6.33 9.85 12.85
N PRO A 157 -7.11 9.65 13.94
CA PRO A 157 -8.28 10.46 14.23
C PRO A 157 -7.96 11.92 14.59
N ILE A 158 -6.71 12.21 14.98
CA ILE A 158 -6.23 13.55 15.32
C ILE A 158 -5.57 14.30 14.14
N GLY A 159 -5.58 13.71 12.94
CA GLY A 159 -5.02 14.35 11.74
C GLY A 159 -5.66 15.70 11.44
N ILE A 160 -4.86 16.65 10.96
CA ILE A 160 -5.25 18.04 10.72
C ILE A 160 -5.96 18.18 9.37
N LEU A 161 -5.49 17.49 8.34
CA LEU A 161 -6.02 17.55 6.98
C LEU A 161 -7.13 16.51 6.77
N THR A 162 -8.11 16.81 5.93
CA THR A 162 -9.13 15.82 5.54
C THR A 162 -8.59 14.92 4.42
N SER A 163 -9.10 13.68 4.36
CA SER A 163 -8.74 12.73 3.29
C SER A 163 -9.06 13.29 1.89
N GLY A 164 -10.18 14.03 1.75
CA GLY A 164 -10.56 14.66 0.50
C GLY A 164 -9.64 15.80 0.07
N PHE A 165 -8.96 16.49 1.00
CA PHE A 165 -7.94 17.47 0.66
C PHE A 165 -6.68 16.77 0.14
N VAL A 166 -6.22 15.72 0.84
CA VAL A 166 -5.01 14.96 0.48
C VAL A 166 -5.17 14.29 -0.88
N SER A 167 -6.33 13.66 -1.16
CA SER A 167 -6.58 12.97 -2.43
C SER A 167 -6.55 13.88 -3.67
N ARG A 168 -6.68 15.20 -3.50
CA ARG A 168 -6.57 16.17 -4.59
C ARG A 168 -5.13 16.60 -4.87
N GLN A 169 -4.19 16.25 -3.99
CA GLN A 169 -2.77 16.60 -4.12
C GLN A 169 -1.93 15.47 -4.70
N VAL A 170 -2.48 14.26 -4.76
CA VAL A 170 -1.89 13.05 -5.32
C VAL A 170 -2.49 12.76 -6.70
#